data_75ea4cb065e9bf923cde51c0018d77b6
#
_entry.id   75ea4cb065e9bf923cde51c0018d77b6
#
_cell.length_a   1.000
_cell.length_b   1.000
_cell.length_c   1.000
_cell.angle_alpha   90.00
_cell.angle_beta   90.00
_cell.angle_gamma   90.00
#
_symmetry.space_group_name_H-M   'P 1'
#
loop_
_entity.id
_entity.type
_entity.pdbx_description
1 polymer ?
#
loop_
_entity_poly.entity_id
_entity_poly.type
_entity_poly.pdbx_seq_one_letter_code
_entity_poly.pdbx_strand_id
1 'polypeptide(L)'
;MFKKFVPLVLTALCLGVFVLPVNAQAVGTAKTISAGSTSLPVVIGVFDLPTVANPFDPAQARLLATITRPGGSKITVEGFWFQEFKIQNVNGQRSTMKVGDPHWRVIFASTTPGEYQLSIEANIAGKETVTLTHSVTTNYATSTKVTTSGKSFVKGSAPFIPIAYNIAWANRFEEIEKYDQWFSKASKAGVNVARVWMAAWSLGIEWTDTGLGDYTKRLDRAWLLDKVFELGAKYNIGIDLVFINHGAFSTTTNPEWYSNPYSAANGGPLASAGEFATSEAAWKFWERRVRYIVARYAAYPSLFTWEWWNEVNFTPITSTDLTAWTKRSNAILDTWDPYNTMITSSWSSGASLQNWEGLDYAVTHVYDASDPIKSLTVQADALRAAVPNKPILVGEMGSGTLTEDPFSDPKGAPPS
;
A
#
# COMPACT_ATOMS: atom_id res chain seq x y z
N MET A 1 96.32 -38.57 0.80
CA MET A 1 95.61 -37.47 0.20
C MET A 1 94.10 -37.64 0.55
N PHE A 2 93.68 -37.05 1.64
CA PHE A 2 92.31 -37.16 2.14
C PHE A 2 91.57 -35.86 1.82
N LYS A 3 90.51 -35.95 0.96
CA LYS A 3 89.64 -34.84 0.72
C LYS A 3 88.55 -34.84 1.79
N LYS A 4 88.45 -33.73 2.52
CA LYS A 4 87.37 -33.49 3.50
C LYS A 4 86.10 -33.05 2.78
N PHE A 5 84.99 -33.77 3.02
CA PHE A 5 83.68 -33.36 2.69
C PHE A 5 83.11 -32.46 3.76
N VAL A 6 82.59 -31.30 3.38
CA VAL A 6 81.81 -30.40 4.26
C VAL A 6 80.35 -30.57 3.93
N PRO A 7 79.46 -30.87 4.86
CA PRO A 7 78.06 -30.94 4.59
C PRO A 7 77.42 -29.54 4.56
N LEU A 8 76.71 -29.25 3.49
CA LEU A 8 75.87 -28.04 3.33
C LEU A 8 74.57 -28.24 4.08
N VAL A 9 74.39 -27.49 5.16
CA VAL A 9 73.08 -27.45 5.89
C VAL A 9 72.16 -26.46 5.16
N LEU A 10 71.08 -26.97 4.50
CA LEU A 10 70.02 -26.18 3.88
C LEU A 10 69.03 -25.82 4.96
N THR A 11 68.99 -24.59 5.42
CA THR A 11 67.92 -24.07 6.30
C THR A 11 66.74 -23.68 5.49
N ALA A 12 65.65 -24.48 5.54
CA ALA A 12 64.40 -24.17 4.92
C ALA A 12 63.69 -23.08 5.75
N LEU A 13 63.55 -21.88 5.17
CA LEU A 13 62.77 -20.78 5.74
C LEU A 13 61.29 -21.01 5.41
N CYS A 14 60.51 -21.55 6.35
CA CYS A 14 59.06 -21.60 6.22
C CYS A 14 58.49 -20.20 6.41
N LEU A 15 58.15 -19.52 5.31
CA LEU A 15 57.29 -18.32 5.34
C LEU A 15 55.87 -18.76 5.68
N GLY A 16 55.51 -18.65 6.93
CA GLY A 16 54.10 -18.76 7.36
C GLY A 16 53.30 -17.58 6.82
N VAL A 17 52.45 -17.84 5.84
CA VAL A 17 51.44 -16.84 5.42
C VAL A 17 50.44 -16.74 6.55
N PHE A 18 50.56 -15.70 7.38
CA PHE A 18 49.52 -15.29 8.31
C PHE A 18 48.34 -14.72 7.46
N VAL A 19 47.36 -15.54 7.17
CA VAL A 19 46.04 -15.04 6.72
C VAL A 19 45.38 -14.42 7.94
N LEU A 20 45.46 -13.08 8.02
CA LEU A 20 44.68 -12.34 9.00
C LEU A 20 43.20 -12.63 8.69
N PRO A 21 42.35 -12.95 9.68
CA PRO A 21 40.94 -13.07 9.44
C PRO A 21 40.46 -11.74 8.88
N VAL A 22 39.95 -11.75 7.64
CA VAL A 22 39.18 -10.63 7.13
C VAL A 22 37.94 -10.58 8.05
N ASN A 23 37.90 -9.58 8.93
CA ASN A 23 36.69 -9.29 9.69
C ASN A 23 35.60 -9.11 8.67
N ALA A 24 34.76 -10.11 8.50
CA ALA A 24 33.53 -10.01 7.71
C ALA A 24 32.73 -8.88 8.36
N GLN A 25 32.74 -7.71 7.72
CA GLN A 25 31.93 -6.59 8.17
C GLN A 25 30.49 -7.09 8.17
N ALA A 26 29.83 -7.02 9.33
CA ALA A 26 28.46 -7.50 9.46
C ALA A 26 27.61 -6.79 8.39
N VAL A 27 27.11 -7.56 7.44
CA VAL A 27 26.31 -7.02 6.34
C VAL A 27 24.90 -6.76 6.89
N GLY A 28 24.51 -5.49 6.92
CA GLY A 28 23.20 -5.04 7.35
C GLY A 28 23.08 -4.70 8.84
N THR A 29 22.27 -3.70 9.12
CA THR A 29 21.91 -3.27 10.49
C THR A 29 20.41 -2.98 10.57
N ALA A 30 19.76 -3.33 11.70
CA ALA A 30 18.40 -2.99 11.97
C ALA A 30 18.31 -1.97 13.12
N LYS A 31 17.50 -0.90 12.93
CA LYS A 31 17.32 0.18 13.92
C LYS A 31 15.86 0.58 14.03
N THR A 32 15.37 0.83 15.24
CA THR A 32 14.06 1.45 15.44
C THR A 32 14.10 2.90 14.98
N ILE A 33 13.31 3.22 13.95
CA ILE A 33 13.07 4.59 13.47
C ILE A 33 11.96 5.24 14.29
N SER A 34 10.88 4.48 14.54
CA SER A 34 9.75 4.90 15.36
C SER A 34 9.22 3.73 16.17
N ALA A 35 9.00 3.93 17.46
CA ALA A 35 8.30 2.95 18.29
C ALA A 35 6.76 2.97 18.06
N GLY A 36 6.26 3.83 17.18
CA GLY A 36 4.84 3.95 16.89
C GLY A 36 4.00 4.57 18.01
N SER A 37 2.69 4.35 17.93
CA SER A 37 1.70 4.82 18.93
C SER A 37 0.41 4.00 18.81
N THR A 38 -0.61 4.37 19.57
CA THR A 38 -1.96 3.77 19.42
C THR A 38 -2.56 3.94 18.03
N SER A 39 -2.08 4.90 17.24
CA SER A 39 -2.60 5.24 15.91
C SER A 39 -1.56 5.13 14.78
N LEU A 40 -0.30 4.83 15.09
CA LEU A 40 0.77 4.70 14.12
C LEU A 40 1.54 3.39 14.31
N PRO A 41 2.04 2.75 13.23
CA PRO A 41 2.82 1.53 13.32
C PRO A 41 4.20 1.76 13.93
N VAL A 42 4.82 0.69 14.42
CA VAL A 42 6.26 0.62 14.68
C VAL A 42 7.00 0.59 13.36
N VAL A 43 8.10 1.32 13.25
CA VAL A 43 8.94 1.41 12.04
C VAL A 43 10.38 1.01 12.37
N ILE A 44 10.87 -0.01 11.69
CA ILE A 44 12.24 -0.49 11.76
C ILE A 44 12.93 -0.19 10.43
N GLY A 45 14.04 0.52 10.45
CA GLY A 45 14.94 0.70 9.31
C GLY A 45 15.96 -0.44 9.22
N VAL A 46 16.22 -0.89 8.00
CA VAL A 46 17.27 -1.87 7.70
C VAL A 46 18.22 -1.24 6.70
N PHE A 47 19.49 -1.15 7.10
CA PHE A 47 20.55 -0.39 6.43
C PHE A 47 21.70 -1.31 6.04
N ASP A 48 22.61 -0.79 5.23
CA ASP A 48 23.89 -1.43 4.89
C ASP A 48 23.74 -2.79 4.18
N LEU A 49 22.59 -3.02 3.52
CA LEU A 49 22.41 -4.17 2.65
C LEU A 49 22.95 -3.88 1.25
N PRO A 50 23.41 -4.91 0.51
CA PRO A 50 23.85 -4.74 -0.87
C PRO A 50 22.76 -4.13 -1.74
N THR A 51 23.13 -3.22 -2.63
CA THR A 51 22.21 -2.60 -3.60
C THR A 51 21.91 -3.54 -4.77
N VAL A 52 20.72 -3.39 -5.34
CA VAL A 52 20.28 -4.11 -6.55
C VAL A 52 19.75 -3.10 -7.57
N ALA A 53 19.61 -3.54 -8.81
CA ALA A 53 19.11 -2.68 -9.89
C ALA A 53 17.65 -2.27 -9.69
N ASN A 54 16.80 -3.21 -9.23
CA ASN A 54 15.39 -2.95 -8.92
C ASN A 54 15.03 -3.54 -7.55
N PRO A 55 14.97 -2.71 -6.49
CA PRO A 55 14.63 -3.17 -5.13
C PRO A 55 13.15 -3.58 -4.96
N PHE A 56 12.31 -3.34 -5.95
CA PHE A 56 10.91 -3.77 -5.95
C PHE A 56 10.73 -5.15 -6.56
N ASP A 57 11.76 -5.69 -7.22
CA ASP A 57 11.71 -7.04 -7.78
C ASP A 57 12.09 -8.08 -6.72
N PRO A 58 11.16 -8.92 -6.27
CA PRO A 58 11.43 -9.93 -5.25
C PRO A 58 12.45 -11.00 -5.70
N ALA A 59 12.72 -11.11 -7.01
CA ALA A 59 13.81 -11.94 -7.53
C ALA A 59 15.19 -11.30 -7.34
N GLN A 60 15.26 -9.97 -7.18
CA GLN A 60 16.53 -9.26 -6.94
C GLN A 60 16.76 -8.96 -5.46
N ALA A 61 15.72 -8.54 -4.74
CA ALA A 61 15.80 -8.28 -3.30
C ALA A 61 14.47 -8.55 -2.62
N ARG A 62 14.53 -9.20 -1.47
CA ARG A 62 13.37 -9.48 -0.64
C ARG A 62 13.74 -9.48 0.82
N LEU A 63 13.00 -8.74 1.64
CA LEU A 63 13.09 -8.77 3.09
C LEU A 63 11.84 -9.39 3.67
N LEU A 64 12.01 -10.37 4.57
CA LEU A 64 10.92 -10.95 5.36
C LEU A 64 11.23 -10.78 6.83
N ALA A 65 10.32 -10.19 7.57
CA ALA A 65 10.43 -10.07 9.01
C ALA A 65 9.43 -10.97 9.71
N THR A 66 9.92 -11.92 10.49
CA THR A 66 9.12 -12.68 11.46
C THR A 66 9.14 -11.92 12.78
N ILE A 67 7.97 -11.49 13.23
CA ILE A 67 7.78 -10.68 14.43
C ILE A 67 7.12 -11.54 15.49
N THR A 68 7.84 -11.85 16.55
CA THR A 68 7.31 -12.53 17.75
C THR A 68 6.74 -11.47 18.68
N ARG A 69 5.44 -11.54 18.94
CA ARG A 69 4.71 -10.64 19.84
C ARG A 69 4.95 -10.99 21.30
N PRO A 70 4.70 -10.06 22.24
CA PRO A 70 4.55 -10.41 23.63
C PRO A 70 3.54 -11.56 23.79
N GLY A 71 3.89 -12.62 24.49
CA GLY A 71 3.08 -13.85 24.58
C GLY A 71 3.38 -14.92 23.50
N GLY A 72 4.32 -14.69 22.59
CA GLY A 72 4.93 -15.71 21.73
C GLY A 72 4.26 -15.94 20.37
N SER A 73 3.09 -15.35 20.07
CA SER A 73 2.49 -15.45 18.74
C SER A 73 3.33 -14.70 17.70
N LYS A 74 3.31 -15.21 16.45
CA LYS A 74 4.15 -14.66 15.38
C LYS A 74 3.30 -14.15 14.23
N ILE A 75 3.79 -13.11 13.58
CA ILE A 75 3.35 -12.67 12.25
C ILE A 75 4.56 -12.54 11.33
N THR A 76 4.32 -12.65 10.03
CA THR A 76 5.32 -12.35 9.00
C THR A 76 4.86 -11.16 8.18
N VAL A 77 5.76 -10.22 7.95
CA VAL A 77 5.53 -9.06 7.08
C VAL A 77 6.68 -8.92 6.10
N GLU A 78 6.41 -8.38 4.92
CA GLU A 78 7.46 -8.01 3.98
C GLU A 78 8.05 -6.65 4.34
N GLY A 79 9.37 -6.49 4.09
CA GLY A 79 10.00 -5.18 4.06
C GLY A 79 9.78 -4.50 2.71
N PHE A 80 9.90 -3.18 2.70
CA PHE A 80 9.76 -2.37 1.49
C PHE A 80 10.89 -1.35 1.37
N TRP A 81 11.22 -1.01 0.10
CA TRP A 81 12.21 0.01 -0.21
C TRP A 81 11.63 1.39 0.03
N PHE A 82 12.35 2.24 0.76
CA PHE A 82 11.90 3.54 1.22
C PHE A 82 12.92 4.63 0.89
N GLN A 83 12.41 5.81 0.53
CA GLN A 83 13.16 7.06 0.42
C GLN A 83 12.38 8.16 1.15
N GLU A 84 13.05 8.88 2.03
CA GLU A 84 12.50 10.07 2.67
C GLU A 84 12.54 11.27 1.73
N PHE A 85 11.51 12.12 1.82
CA PHE A 85 11.44 13.35 1.03
C PHE A 85 11.05 14.53 1.92
N LYS A 86 11.18 15.72 1.36
CA LYS A 86 10.55 16.94 1.87
C LYS A 86 9.98 17.75 0.71
N ILE A 87 8.94 18.53 0.99
CA ILE A 87 8.45 19.53 0.05
C ILE A 87 9.40 20.72 0.07
N GLN A 88 9.76 21.19 -1.10
CA GLN A 88 10.50 22.43 -1.29
C GLN A 88 9.73 23.37 -2.24
N ASN A 89 9.97 24.67 -2.08
CA ASN A 89 9.47 25.69 -2.99
C ASN A 89 10.67 26.50 -3.50
N VAL A 90 10.93 26.42 -4.79
CA VAL A 90 12.02 27.16 -5.46
C VAL A 90 11.39 28.07 -6.52
N ASN A 91 11.52 29.37 -6.33
CA ASN A 91 10.95 30.38 -7.24
C ASN A 91 9.43 30.21 -7.52
N GLY A 92 8.67 29.87 -6.49
CA GLY A 92 7.23 29.63 -6.59
C GLY A 92 6.83 28.24 -7.10
N GLN A 93 7.79 27.42 -7.56
CA GLN A 93 7.53 26.06 -7.99
C GLN A 93 7.75 25.05 -6.85
N ARG A 94 6.72 24.30 -6.53
CA ARG A 94 6.77 23.24 -5.51
C ARG A 94 7.26 21.94 -6.14
N SER A 95 8.07 21.22 -5.39
CA SER A 95 8.58 19.91 -5.77
C SER A 95 8.95 19.09 -4.53
N THR A 96 9.23 17.82 -4.72
CA THR A 96 9.83 16.97 -3.68
C THR A 96 11.35 16.94 -3.82
N MET A 97 12.05 16.88 -2.69
CA MET A 97 13.49 16.69 -2.62
C MET A 97 13.79 15.49 -1.72
N LYS A 98 14.67 14.59 -2.19
CA LYS A 98 15.16 13.44 -1.40
C LYS A 98 15.89 13.91 -0.15
N VAL A 99 15.70 13.19 0.95
CA VAL A 99 16.38 13.42 2.23
C VAL A 99 17.09 12.12 2.65
N GLY A 100 18.39 12.18 2.84
CA GLY A 100 19.21 11.00 3.16
C GLY A 100 19.22 9.94 2.05
N ASP A 101 19.81 8.80 2.38
CA ASP A 101 19.90 7.66 1.47
C ASP A 101 18.67 6.75 1.58
N PRO A 102 18.29 6.10 0.47
CA PRO A 102 17.21 5.12 0.51
C PRO A 102 17.63 3.89 1.32
N HIS A 103 16.65 3.26 1.98
CA HIS A 103 16.88 2.09 2.82
C HIS A 103 15.64 1.20 2.87
N TRP A 104 15.78 0.01 3.40
CA TRP A 104 14.63 -0.87 3.64
C TRP A 104 13.92 -0.50 4.93
N ARG A 105 12.61 -0.69 4.95
CA ARG A 105 11.79 -0.58 6.16
C ARG A 105 10.93 -1.81 6.35
N VAL A 106 10.73 -2.14 7.62
CA VAL A 106 9.73 -3.10 8.10
C VAL A 106 8.79 -2.32 9.02
N ILE A 107 7.49 -2.46 8.82
CA ILE A 107 6.49 -1.84 9.72
C ILE A 107 5.53 -2.88 10.26
N PHE A 108 5.07 -2.68 11.49
CA PHE A 108 4.05 -3.54 12.11
C PHE A 108 3.23 -2.81 13.16
N ALA A 109 2.01 -3.29 13.40
CA ALA A 109 1.14 -2.78 14.46
C ALA A 109 1.48 -3.46 15.80
N SER A 110 1.66 -2.66 16.85
CA SER A 110 1.82 -3.15 18.21
C SER A 110 0.44 -3.47 18.80
N THR A 111 0.00 -4.72 18.70
CA THR A 111 -1.34 -5.14 19.15
C THR A 111 -1.43 -5.42 20.64
N THR A 112 -0.31 -5.48 21.33
CA THR A 112 -0.20 -5.76 22.78
C THR A 112 1.03 -5.04 23.33
N PRO A 113 0.96 -4.34 24.48
CA PRO A 113 2.15 -3.79 25.12
C PRO A 113 3.16 -4.88 25.47
N GLY A 114 4.44 -4.57 25.35
CA GLY A 114 5.54 -5.45 25.68
C GLY A 114 6.67 -5.45 24.67
N GLU A 115 7.57 -6.43 24.78
CA GLU A 115 8.71 -6.57 23.90
C GLU A 115 8.36 -7.41 22.66
N TYR A 116 8.69 -6.87 21.50
CA TYR A 116 8.60 -7.52 20.19
C TYR A 116 9.99 -7.93 19.74
N GLN A 117 10.14 -9.20 19.37
CA GLN A 117 11.38 -9.74 18.83
C GLN A 117 11.25 -9.91 17.31
N LEU A 118 12.18 -9.38 16.54
CA LEU A 118 12.21 -9.45 15.09
C LEU A 118 13.36 -10.35 14.62
N SER A 119 13.06 -11.23 13.68
CA SER A 119 14.06 -11.90 12.84
C SER A 119 13.80 -11.46 11.40
N ILE A 120 14.75 -10.75 10.81
CA ILE A 120 14.63 -10.16 9.47
C ILE A 120 15.57 -10.91 8.53
N GLU A 121 15.04 -11.61 7.57
CA GLU A 121 15.79 -12.30 6.52
C GLU A 121 15.84 -11.41 5.28
N ALA A 122 17.07 -11.07 4.86
CA ALA A 122 17.31 -10.32 3.64
C ALA A 122 17.91 -11.26 2.57
N ASN A 123 17.17 -11.50 1.53
CA ASN A 123 17.58 -12.29 0.36
C ASN A 123 17.89 -11.32 -0.78
N ILE A 124 19.18 -11.22 -1.12
CA ILE A 124 19.69 -10.35 -2.17
C ILE A 124 20.31 -11.23 -3.27
N ALA A 125 19.91 -11.00 -4.51
CA ALA A 125 20.37 -11.82 -5.65
C ALA A 125 21.89 -11.87 -5.74
N GLY A 126 22.44 -13.09 -5.84
CA GLY A 126 23.88 -13.33 -5.91
C GLY A 126 24.64 -13.11 -4.59
N LYS A 127 23.93 -13.01 -3.46
CA LYS A 127 24.51 -12.92 -2.11
C LYS A 127 23.97 -14.02 -1.20
N GLU A 128 24.69 -14.32 -0.14
CA GLU A 128 24.17 -15.16 0.93
C GLU A 128 23.02 -14.45 1.66
N THR A 129 22.07 -15.23 2.17
CA THR A 129 20.97 -14.70 2.98
C THR A 129 21.53 -14.11 4.28
N VAL A 130 21.15 -12.87 4.55
CA VAL A 130 21.51 -12.18 5.80
C VAL A 130 20.32 -12.26 6.75
N THR A 131 20.56 -12.72 7.98
CA THR A 131 19.57 -12.70 9.06
C THR A 131 19.96 -11.67 10.10
N LEU A 132 19.07 -10.70 10.34
CA LEU A 132 19.23 -9.66 11.36
C LEU A 132 18.23 -9.91 12.48
N THR A 133 18.65 -9.68 13.72
CA THR A 133 17.75 -9.69 14.88
C THR A 133 17.62 -8.28 15.44
N HIS A 134 16.42 -7.94 15.89
CA HIS A 134 16.15 -6.66 16.52
C HIS A 134 15.04 -6.82 17.56
N SER A 135 15.03 -5.97 18.58
CA SER A 135 13.90 -5.91 19.53
C SER A 135 13.43 -4.48 19.73
N VAL A 136 12.14 -4.35 20.02
CA VAL A 136 11.52 -3.08 20.36
C VAL A 136 10.45 -3.30 21.41
N THR A 137 10.43 -2.44 22.45
CA THR A 137 9.41 -2.46 23.49
C THR A 137 8.41 -1.35 23.27
N THR A 138 7.12 -1.68 23.36
CA THR A 138 6.02 -0.72 23.32
C THR A 138 5.24 -0.75 24.63
N ASN A 139 4.67 0.37 25.03
CA ASN A 139 3.81 0.49 26.23
C ASN A 139 2.34 0.74 25.88
N TYR A 140 1.94 0.51 24.63
CA TYR A 140 0.61 0.73 24.09
C TYR A 140 0.18 -0.44 23.21
N ALA A 141 -1.13 -0.54 22.93
CA ALA A 141 -1.68 -1.31 21.84
C ALA A 141 -2.25 -0.38 20.78
N THR A 142 -1.99 -0.69 19.50
CA THR A 142 -2.62 0.02 18.38
C THR A 142 -4.12 -0.17 18.39
N SER A 143 -4.86 0.85 17.95
CA SER A 143 -6.31 0.78 17.79
C SER A 143 -6.73 -0.38 16.88
N THR A 144 -7.78 -1.09 17.27
CA THR A 144 -8.38 -2.15 16.46
C THR A 144 -8.91 -1.59 15.15
N LYS A 145 -8.68 -2.29 14.05
CA LYS A 145 -9.27 -1.98 12.75
C LYS A 145 -10.78 -2.23 12.74
N VAL A 146 -11.47 -1.57 11.84
CA VAL A 146 -12.87 -1.88 11.54
C VAL A 146 -12.93 -3.18 10.74
N THR A 147 -13.93 -3.99 11.00
CA THR A 147 -14.20 -5.25 10.30
C THR A 147 -15.71 -5.36 10.01
N THR A 148 -16.13 -6.43 9.36
CA THR A 148 -17.54 -6.73 9.15
C THR A 148 -18.04 -7.80 10.12
N SER A 149 -19.32 -7.70 10.50
CA SER A 149 -20.02 -8.72 11.28
C SER A 149 -21.47 -8.80 10.76
N GLY A 150 -21.76 -9.83 9.96
CA GLY A 150 -23.03 -9.94 9.25
C GLY A 150 -23.27 -8.70 8.37
N LYS A 151 -24.36 -7.99 8.61
CA LYS A 151 -24.76 -6.79 7.82
C LYS A 151 -24.17 -5.48 8.32
N SER A 152 -23.26 -5.52 9.30
CA SER A 152 -22.78 -4.34 10.00
C SER A 152 -21.26 -4.24 9.94
N PHE A 153 -20.75 -3.01 9.97
CA PHE A 153 -19.37 -2.74 10.32
C PHE A 153 -19.23 -2.68 11.85
N VAL A 154 -18.11 -3.18 12.35
CA VAL A 154 -17.79 -3.18 13.79
C VAL A 154 -16.34 -2.75 14.02
N LYS A 155 -16.09 -2.08 15.15
CA LYS A 155 -14.73 -1.79 15.64
C LYS A 155 -14.56 -2.49 17.00
N GLY A 156 -13.84 -3.59 17.02
CA GLY A 156 -13.89 -4.52 18.13
C GLY A 156 -15.29 -5.14 18.26
N SER A 157 -15.96 -4.97 19.42
CA SER A 157 -17.35 -5.39 19.62
C SER A 157 -18.39 -4.29 19.41
N ALA A 158 -17.97 -3.04 19.18
CA ALA A 158 -18.87 -1.92 19.02
C ALA A 158 -19.32 -1.73 17.56
N PRO A 159 -20.59 -1.39 17.30
CA PRO A 159 -21.04 -1.00 15.98
C PRO A 159 -20.22 0.20 15.46
N PHE A 160 -19.89 0.16 14.17
CA PHE A 160 -19.24 1.26 13.48
C PHE A 160 -20.10 1.67 12.29
N ILE A 161 -20.41 2.96 12.20
CA ILE A 161 -21.18 3.51 11.07
C ILE A 161 -20.20 4.35 10.23
N PRO A 162 -19.81 3.89 9.03
CA PRO A 162 -18.98 4.68 8.15
C PRO A 162 -19.75 5.93 7.70
N ILE A 163 -19.19 7.10 7.99
CA ILE A 163 -19.59 8.38 7.41
C ILE A 163 -18.43 8.79 6.53
N ALA A 164 -18.55 8.48 5.25
CA ALA A 164 -17.46 8.56 4.30
C ALA A 164 -17.51 9.84 3.47
N TYR A 165 -16.34 10.29 3.03
CA TYR A 165 -16.17 11.39 2.11
C TYR A 165 -15.18 11.03 1.00
N ASN A 166 -15.52 11.35 -0.26
CA ASN A 166 -14.58 11.18 -1.37
C ASN A 166 -13.56 12.33 -1.36
N ILE A 167 -12.40 12.07 -0.75
CA ILE A 167 -11.23 12.94 -0.81
C ILE A 167 -10.18 12.23 -1.67
N ALA A 168 -10.57 11.97 -2.93
CA ALA A 168 -9.91 11.01 -3.79
C ALA A 168 -8.48 11.39 -4.13
N TRP A 169 -8.20 12.67 -4.37
CA TRP A 169 -6.86 13.19 -4.65
C TRP A 169 -6.75 14.69 -4.32
N ALA A 170 -5.53 15.16 -4.21
CA ALA A 170 -5.18 16.57 -4.19
C ALA A 170 -4.28 16.91 -5.38
N ASN A 171 -4.13 18.19 -5.67
CA ASN A 171 -3.14 18.64 -6.65
C ASN A 171 -1.73 18.23 -6.23
N ARG A 172 -0.90 17.95 -7.22
CA ARG A 172 0.47 17.51 -7.01
C ARG A 172 1.29 18.53 -6.21
N PHE A 173 1.98 18.05 -5.17
CA PHE A 173 2.76 18.78 -4.18
C PHE A 173 1.94 19.64 -3.19
N GLU A 174 0.61 19.55 -3.21
CA GLU A 174 -0.28 20.16 -2.21
C GLU A 174 -0.90 19.12 -1.28
N GLU A 175 -0.63 17.84 -1.52
CA GLU A 175 -1.32 16.72 -0.87
C GLU A 175 -1.29 16.86 0.66
N ILE A 176 -0.13 17.12 1.29
CA ILE A 176 -0.03 17.18 2.75
C ILE A 176 -0.92 18.29 3.31
N GLU A 177 -0.88 19.49 2.72
CA GLU A 177 -1.63 20.65 3.21
C GLU A 177 -3.12 20.51 2.96
N LYS A 178 -3.50 20.01 1.78
CA LYS A 178 -4.90 19.81 1.42
C LYS A 178 -5.53 18.71 2.28
N TYR A 179 -4.88 17.55 2.41
CA TYR A 179 -5.39 16.48 3.27
C TYR A 179 -5.42 16.89 4.75
N ASP A 180 -4.44 17.66 5.27
CA ASP A 180 -4.49 18.19 6.64
C ASP A 180 -5.70 19.11 6.84
N GLN A 181 -5.95 20.00 5.88
CA GLN A 181 -7.10 20.90 5.92
C GLN A 181 -8.43 20.16 5.81
N TRP A 182 -8.55 19.26 4.83
CA TRP A 182 -9.79 18.52 4.56
C TRP A 182 -10.11 17.56 5.70
N PHE A 183 -9.15 16.77 6.16
CA PHE A 183 -9.37 15.83 7.27
C PHE A 183 -9.70 16.56 8.58
N SER A 184 -9.09 17.72 8.84
CA SER A 184 -9.47 18.55 9.99
C SER A 184 -10.93 19.01 9.92
N LYS A 185 -11.41 19.45 8.76
CA LYS A 185 -12.80 19.88 8.57
C LYS A 185 -13.76 18.68 8.61
N ALA A 186 -13.43 17.59 7.90
CA ALA A 186 -14.21 16.37 7.82
C ALA A 186 -14.43 15.75 9.21
N SER A 187 -13.36 15.58 9.99
CA SER A 187 -13.44 15.04 11.34
C SER A 187 -14.34 15.86 12.26
N LYS A 188 -14.29 17.21 12.19
CA LYS A 188 -15.18 18.11 12.93
C LYS A 188 -16.64 17.99 12.51
N ALA A 189 -16.90 17.62 11.26
CA ALA A 189 -18.23 17.36 10.73
C ALA A 189 -18.75 15.94 11.03
N GLY A 190 -17.97 15.11 11.73
CA GLY A 190 -18.35 13.73 12.07
C GLY A 190 -17.99 12.69 11.00
N VAL A 191 -17.29 13.07 9.93
CA VAL A 191 -16.75 12.12 8.93
C VAL A 191 -15.65 11.29 9.58
N ASN A 192 -15.69 9.98 9.37
CA ASN A 192 -14.75 9.02 9.98
C ASN A 192 -14.07 8.10 8.96
N VAL A 193 -14.39 8.22 7.65
CA VAL A 193 -13.74 7.50 6.55
C VAL A 193 -13.51 8.47 5.40
N ALA A 194 -12.33 8.40 4.78
CA ALA A 194 -12.00 9.10 3.56
C ALA A 194 -11.60 8.09 2.48
N ARG A 195 -12.18 8.20 1.31
CA ARG A 195 -11.83 7.40 0.15
C ARG A 195 -10.73 8.11 -0.64
N VAL A 196 -9.57 7.46 -0.78
CA VAL A 196 -8.34 8.02 -1.35
C VAL A 196 -7.86 7.13 -2.49
N TRP A 197 -7.54 7.71 -3.64
CA TRP A 197 -7.16 6.96 -4.83
C TRP A 197 -5.65 7.00 -5.10
N MET A 198 -5.11 5.87 -5.50
CA MET A 198 -3.76 5.80 -6.08
C MET A 198 -3.79 6.21 -7.56
N ALA A 199 -4.35 7.37 -7.82
CA ALA A 199 -4.49 7.91 -9.18
C ALA A 199 -3.13 8.32 -9.77
N ALA A 200 -2.95 8.10 -11.07
CA ALA A 200 -1.69 8.35 -11.77
C ALA A 200 -1.23 9.81 -11.72
N TRP A 201 -2.15 10.75 -11.59
CA TRP A 201 -1.86 12.19 -11.49
C TRP A 201 -1.58 12.69 -10.06
N SER A 202 -1.82 11.87 -9.03
CA SER A 202 -1.56 12.22 -7.63
C SER A 202 -0.72 11.14 -6.94
N LEU A 203 -1.32 10.23 -6.19
CA LEU A 203 -0.64 9.29 -5.29
C LEU A 203 -0.24 7.94 -5.94
N GLY A 204 -0.52 7.74 -7.22
CA GLY A 204 -0.19 6.50 -7.94
C GLY A 204 1.31 6.32 -8.15
N ILE A 205 1.85 5.18 -7.69
CA ILE A 205 3.28 4.87 -7.69
C ILE A 205 3.81 4.31 -9.01
N GLU A 206 2.93 3.97 -9.95
CA GLU A 206 3.26 3.34 -11.23
C GLU A 206 2.47 3.99 -12.36
N TRP A 207 3.17 4.40 -13.42
CA TRP A 207 2.58 4.90 -14.65
C TRP A 207 3.62 4.83 -15.80
N THR A 208 3.34 5.47 -16.95
CA THR A 208 4.25 5.44 -18.12
C THR A 208 5.65 5.99 -17.85
N ASP A 209 5.80 6.94 -16.94
CA ASP A 209 7.10 7.51 -16.56
C ASP A 209 7.97 6.54 -15.75
N THR A 210 7.37 5.59 -15.05
CA THR A 210 8.08 4.53 -14.31
C THR A 210 8.27 3.28 -15.17
N GLY A 211 7.33 2.98 -16.06
CA GLY A 211 7.10 1.64 -16.58
C GLY A 211 6.50 0.75 -15.50
N LEU A 212 6.57 -0.58 -15.69
CA LEU A 212 5.98 -1.57 -14.78
C LEU A 212 7.00 -2.15 -13.80
N GLY A 213 6.61 -2.20 -12.52
CA GLY A 213 7.33 -2.93 -11.48
C GLY A 213 8.62 -2.27 -10.97
N ASP A 214 8.87 -1.00 -11.29
CA ASP A 214 9.90 -0.17 -10.69
C ASP A 214 9.30 1.18 -10.28
N TYR A 215 9.24 1.46 -8.98
CA TYR A 215 8.58 2.66 -8.44
C TYR A 215 9.57 3.76 -8.05
N THR A 216 10.85 3.63 -8.40
CA THR A 216 11.93 4.55 -8.00
C THR A 216 11.62 6.01 -8.36
N LYS A 217 11.03 6.26 -9.53
CA LYS A 217 10.68 7.62 -10.00
C LYS A 217 9.48 8.23 -9.29
N ARG A 218 8.69 7.42 -8.57
CA ARG A 218 7.47 7.84 -7.88
C ARG A 218 7.47 7.50 -6.38
N LEU A 219 8.63 7.23 -5.80
CA LEU A 219 8.74 7.00 -4.35
C LEU A 219 8.29 8.21 -3.51
N ASP A 220 8.36 9.41 -4.07
CA ASP A 220 7.83 10.61 -3.44
C ASP A 220 6.30 10.56 -3.30
N ARG A 221 5.58 9.91 -4.23
CA ARG A 221 4.12 9.72 -4.13
C ARG A 221 3.77 8.69 -3.06
N ALA A 222 4.56 7.63 -2.93
CA ALA A 222 4.41 6.70 -1.83
C ALA A 222 4.69 7.38 -0.48
N TRP A 223 5.71 8.24 -0.40
CA TRP A 223 5.99 9.05 0.79
C TRP A 223 4.85 10.05 1.10
N LEU A 224 4.25 10.68 0.09
CA LEU A 224 3.06 11.54 0.29
C LEU A 224 1.87 10.73 0.81
N LEU A 225 1.68 9.51 0.33
CA LEU A 225 0.63 8.62 0.84
C LEU A 225 0.89 8.21 2.30
N ASP A 226 2.16 8.01 2.75
CA ASP A 226 2.46 7.85 4.18
C ASP A 226 1.92 9.04 4.98
N LYS A 227 2.10 10.28 4.47
CA LYS A 227 1.62 11.49 5.16
C LYS A 227 0.09 11.54 5.20
N VAL A 228 -0.60 11.05 4.18
CA VAL A 228 -2.08 10.92 4.21
C VAL A 228 -2.50 9.94 5.30
N PHE A 229 -1.82 8.78 5.45
CA PHE A 229 -2.10 7.83 6.53
C PHE A 229 -1.80 8.41 7.92
N GLU A 230 -0.70 9.16 8.08
CA GLU A 230 -0.37 9.87 9.32
C GLU A 230 -1.44 10.91 9.67
N LEU A 231 -1.96 11.64 8.67
CA LEU A 231 -3.07 12.59 8.84
C LEU A 231 -4.39 11.89 9.15
N GLY A 232 -4.67 10.75 8.53
CA GLY A 232 -5.80 9.89 8.89
C GLY A 232 -5.75 9.49 10.37
N ALA A 233 -4.58 9.08 10.86
CA ALA A 233 -4.34 8.78 12.27
C ALA A 233 -4.55 10.01 13.17
N LYS A 234 -4.03 11.18 12.77
CA LYS A 234 -4.14 12.45 13.51
C LYS A 234 -5.59 12.88 13.70
N TYR A 235 -6.43 12.71 12.69
CA TYR A 235 -7.83 13.15 12.69
C TYR A 235 -8.84 12.04 12.95
N ASN A 236 -8.38 10.81 13.24
CA ASN A 236 -9.21 9.62 13.43
C ASN A 236 -10.12 9.33 12.21
N ILE A 237 -9.55 9.48 11.01
CA ILE A 237 -10.19 9.18 9.73
C ILE A 237 -9.60 7.88 9.18
N GLY A 238 -10.46 6.90 8.92
CA GLY A 238 -10.09 5.68 8.23
C GLY A 238 -9.87 5.95 6.75
N ILE A 239 -8.87 5.30 6.16
CA ILE A 239 -8.53 5.43 4.73
C ILE A 239 -9.08 4.23 3.98
N ASP A 240 -10.02 4.47 3.07
CA ASP A 240 -10.40 3.54 2.02
C ASP A 240 -9.45 3.76 0.84
N LEU A 241 -8.49 2.83 0.65
CA LEU A 241 -7.43 2.99 -0.35
C LEU A 241 -7.80 2.29 -1.65
N VAL A 242 -8.10 3.08 -2.68
CA VAL A 242 -8.44 2.60 -4.02
C VAL A 242 -7.16 2.36 -4.84
N PHE A 243 -6.94 1.11 -5.26
CA PHE A 243 -5.77 0.72 -6.05
C PHE A 243 -5.84 1.18 -7.51
N ILE A 244 -7.02 1.05 -8.13
CA ILE A 244 -7.21 1.27 -9.56
C ILE A 244 -8.46 2.12 -9.80
N ASN A 245 -8.30 3.28 -10.42
CA ASN A 245 -9.42 4.03 -11.00
C ASN A 245 -9.80 3.43 -12.36
N HIS A 246 -11.09 3.42 -12.70
CA HIS A 246 -11.58 2.82 -13.95
C HIS A 246 -10.88 3.39 -15.20
N GLY A 247 -10.61 4.70 -15.22
CA GLY A 247 -9.96 5.39 -16.33
C GLY A 247 -8.69 4.70 -16.80
N ALA A 248 -7.89 4.18 -15.87
CA ALA A 248 -6.63 3.49 -16.19
C ALA A 248 -6.82 2.33 -17.19
N PHE A 249 -7.94 1.62 -17.13
CA PHE A 249 -8.27 0.50 -18.02
C PHE A 249 -9.53 0.73 -18.86
N SER A 250 -10.11 1.93 -18.82
CA SER A 250 -11.23 2.31 -19.68
C SER A 250 -10.74 2.86 -21.02
N THR A 251 -11.50 2.55 -22.06
CA THR A 251 -11.34 3.11 -23.42
C THR A 251 -12.48 4.05 -23.79
N THR A 252 -13.49 4.22 -22.92
CA THR A 252 -14.70 4.98 -23.19
C THR A 252 -15.00 6.04 -22.13
N THR A 253 -14.97 5.67 -20.85
CA THR A 253 -15.33 6.58 -19.74
C THR A 253 -14.04 7.07 -19.06
N ASN A 254 -13.79 8.38 -19.12
CA ASN A 254 -12.54 8.99 -18.62
C ASN A 254 -11.29 8.22 -19.06
N PRO A 255 -11.11 7.94 -20.37
CA PRO A 255 -10.18 6.95 -20.86
C PRO A 255 -8.72 7.37 -20.66
N GLU A 256 -7.95 6.52 -19.97
CA GLU A 256 -6.50 6.70 -19.73
C GLU A 256 -5.68 5.51 -20.26
N TRP A 257 -6.34 4.50 -20.87
CA TRP A 257 -5.65 3.33 -21.43
C TRP A 257 -4.55 3.70 -22.42
N TYR A 258 -4.69 4.79 -23.15
CA TYR A 258 -3.69 5.30 -24.10
C TYR A 258 -2.34 5.67 -23.44
N SER A 259 -2.35 6.00 -22.14
CA SER A 259 -1.15 6.32 -21.35
C SER A 259 -0.87 5.29 -20.24
N ASN A 260 -1.55 4.14 -20.24
CA ASN A 260 -1.34 3.11 -19.23
C ASN A 260 -0.07 2.29 -19.54
N PRO A 261 0.83 2.05 -18.57
CA PRO A 261 2.06 1.28 -18.79
C PRO A 261 1.82 -0.20 -19.10
N TYR A 262 0.65 -0.75 -18.82
CA TYR A 262 0.29 -2.11 -19.22
C TYR A 262 0.01 -2.24 -20.73
N SER A 263 -0.34 -1.14 -21.42
CA SER A 263 -0.60 -1.13 -22.85
C SER A 263 0.67 -1.41 -23.67
N ALA A 264 0.57 -2.30 -24.66
CA ALA A 264 1.64 -2.59 -25.60
C ALA A 264 2.13 -1.35 -26.37
N ALA A 265 1.23 -0.38 -26.62
CA ALA A 265 1.60 0.91 -27.21
C ALA A 265 2.58 1.73 -26.35
N ASN A 266 2.63 1.46 -25.03
CA ASN A 266 3.52 2.10 -24.07
C ASN A 266 4.65 1.15 -23.59
N GLY A 267 4.87 0.03 -24.30
CA GLY A 267 5.88 -0.97 -23.93
C GLY A 267 5.41 -2.01 -22.91
N GLY A 268 4.14 -2.04 -22.58
CA GLY A 268 3.54 -3.02 -21.68
C GLY A 268 3.19 -4.36 -22.33
N PRO A 269 2.70 -5.31 -21.55
CA PRO A 269 2.47 -6.68 -22.02
C PRO A 269 1.10 -6.92 -22.68
N LEU A 270 0.18 -5.93 -22.71
CA LEU A 270 -1.22 -6.15 -23.09
C LEU A 270 -1.57 -5.45 -24.40
N ALA A 271 -2.21 -6.18 -25.31
CA ALA A 271 -2.77 -5.60 -26.52
C ALA A 271 -4.06 -4.82 -26.26
N SER A 272 -4.84 -5.22 -25.26
CA SER A 272 -6.09 -4.55 -24.85
C SER A 272 -6.24 -4.48 -23.35
N ALA A 273 -7.04 -3.51 -22.87
CA ALA A 273 -7.31 -3.31 -21.43
C ALA A 273 -8.03 -4.51 -20.80
N GLY A 274 -8.88 -5.21 -21.57
CA GLY A 274 -9.64 -6.39 -21.09
C GLY A 274 -8.74 -7.58 -20.72
N GLU A 275 -7.55 -7.68 -21.28
CA GLU A 275 -6.61 -8.76 -20.98
C GLU A 275 -5.97 -8.65 -19.59
N PHE A 276 -6.10 -7.50 -18.91
CA PHE A 276 -5.46 -7.29 -17.61
C PHE A 276 -5.82 -8.35 -16.58
N ALA A 277 -7.07 -8.77 -16.54
CA ALA A 277 -7.56 -9.73 -15.57
C ALA A 277 -7.12 -11.19 -15.83
N THR A 278 -6.66 -11.49 -17.05
CA THR A 278 -6.33 -12.88 -17.47
C THR A 278 -4.87 -13.09 -17.86
N SER A 279 -4.10 -12.01 -18.07
CA SER A 279 -2.72 -12.09 -18.53
C SER A 279 -1.74 -12.41 -17.41
N GLU A 280 -1.01 -13.54 -17.52
CA GLU A 280 0.09 -13.87 -16.59
C GLU A 280 1.26 -12.87 -16.68
N ALA A 281 1.48 -12.28 -17.84
CA ALA A 281 2.51 -11.26 -18.00
C ALA A 281 2.18 -9.97 -17.24
N ALA A 282 0.90 -9.58 -17.19
CA ALA A 282 0.43 -8.46 -16.38
C ALA A 282 0.39 -8.79 -14.89
N TRP A 283 -0.03 -10.02 -14.57
CA TRP A 283 -0.22 -10.49 -13.20
C TRP A 283 1.03 -10.29 -12.33
N LYS A 284 2.22 -10.67 -12.82
CA LYS A 284 3.47 -10.53 -12.04
C LYS A 284 3.79 -9.09 -11.63
N PHE A 285 3.40 -8.10 -12.44
CA PHE A 285 3.58 -6.68 -12.11
C PHE A 285 2.51 -6.21 -11.13
N TRP A 286 1.26 -6.68 -11.31
CA TRP A 286 0.17 -6.43 -10.39
C TRP A 286 0.48 -6.98 -8.99
N GLU A 287 0.86 -8.24 -8.88
CA GLU A 287 1.25 -8.87 -7.61
C GLU A 287 2.39 -8.09 -6.94
N ARG A 288 3.44 -7.72 -7.67
CA ARG A 288 4.56 -6.93 -7.16
C ARG A 288 4.07 -5.59 -6.58
N ARG A 289 3.19 -4.91 -7.29
CA ARG A 289 2.61 -3.64 -6.86
C ARG A 289 1.78 -3.79 -5.59
N VAL A 290 0.91 -4.79 -5.54
CA VAL A 290 0.08 -5.06 -4.35
C VAL A 290 0.96 -5.38 -3.15
N ARG A 291 1.94 -6.27 -3.28
CA ARG A 291 2.86 -6.64 -2.20
C ARG A 291 3.60 -5.43 -1.63
N TYR A 292 4.11 -4.55 -2.49
CA TYR A 292 4.78 -3.31 -2.05
C TYR A 292 3.84 -2.40 -1.24
N ILE A 293 2.60 -2.22 -1.73
CA ILE A 293 1.58 -1.39 -1.07
C ILE A 293 1.19 -2.01 0.28
N VAL A 294 0.95 -3.31 0.32
CA VAL A 294 0.59 -4.03 1.55
C VAL A 294 1.71 -3.96 2.57
N ALA A 295 2.96 -4.23 2.17
CA ALA A 295 4.12 -4.12 3.05
C ALA A 295 4.24 -2.72 3.69
N ARG A 296 3.85 -1.67 2.96
CA ARG A 296 3.99 -0.28 3.39
C ARG A 296 2.81 0.24 4.21
N TYR A 297 1.58 -0.23 3.96
CA TYR A 297 0.39 0.41 4.54
C TYR A 297 -0.47 -0.51 5.41
N ALA A 298 -0.35 -1.83 5.33
CA ALA A 298 -1.22 -2.75 6.07
C ALA A 298 -1.17 -2.57 7.59
N ALA A 299 -0.04 -2.16 8.13
CA ALA A 299 0.14 -1.96 9.57
C ALA A 299 -0.49 -0.68 10.14
N TYR A 300 -0.96 0.24 9.28
CA TYR A 300 -1.59 1.47 9.76
C TYR A 300 -2.98 1.19 10.33
N PRO A 301 -3.27 1.57 11.59
CA PRO A 301 -4.61 1.45 12.16
C PRO A 301 -5.66 2.30 11.43
N SER A 302 -5.24 3.36 10.76
CA SER A 302 -6.08 4.21 9.92
C SER A 302 -6.45 3.59 8.57
N LEU A 303 -5.87 2.46 8.18
CA LEU A 303 -6.32 1.74 6.99
C LEU A 303 -7.68 1.09 7.27
N PHE A 304 -8.73 1.59 6.63
CA PHE A 304 -10.10 1.10 6.76
C PHE A 304 -10.35 -0.10 5.85
N THR A 305 -10.01 0.02 4.56
CA THR A 305 -10.21 -1.06 3.58
C THR A 305 -9.25 -0.94 2.40
N TRP A 306 -9.03 -2.05 1.72
CA TRP A 306 -8.46 -2.13 0.40
C TRP A 306 -9.59 -2.13 -0.63
N GLU A 307 -9.65 -1.14 -1.52
CA GLU A 307 -10.57 -1.13 -2.64
C GLU A 307 -9.82 -1.43 -3.93
N TRP A 308 -10.09 -2.59 -4.54
CA TRP A 308 -9.40 -2.97 -5.77
C TRP A 308 -9.67 -2.02 -6.93
N TRP A 309 -10.95 -1.69 -7.15
CA TRP A 309 -11.40 -0.90 -8.28
C TRP A 309 -12.41 0.16 -7.88
N ASN A 310 -12.21 1.36 -8.44
CA ASN A 310 -13.28 2.33 -8.59
C ASN A 310 -14.03 2.04 -9.89
N GLU A 311 -15.36 1.83 -9.82
CA GLU A 311 -16.27 1.73 -10.95
C GLU A 311 -15.80 0.80 -12.08
N VAL A 312 -15.45 -0.41 -11.72
CA VAL A 312 -14.85 -1.41 -12.62
C VAL A 312 -15.70 -1.72 -13.84
N ASN A 313 -17.02 -1.50 -13.78
CA ASN A 313 -17.95 -1.67 -14.90
C ASN A 313 -17.70 -0.75 -16.10
N PHE A 314 -16.90 0.30 -15.96
CA PHE A 314 -16.44 1.13 -17.07
C PHE A 314 -15.19 0.58 -17.79
N THR A 315 -14.72 -0.58 -17.41
CA THR A 315 -13.63 -1.28 -18.08
C THR A 315 -14.15 -2.41 -18.98
N PRO A 316 -13.41 -2.87 -19.99
CA PRO A 316 -13.83 -3.98 -20.86
C PRO A 316 -13.57 -5.36 -20.22
N ILE A 317 -13.29 -5.44 -18.91
CA ILE A 317 -13.07 -6.71 -18.18
C ILE A 317 -14.43 -7.40 -17.99
N THR A 318 -14.52 -8.68 -18.32
CA THR A 318 -15.76 -9.44 -18.12
C THR A 318 -16.00 -9.74 -16.64
N SER A 319 -17.26 -9.92 -16.23
CA SER A 319 -17.58 -10.28 -14.83
C SER A 319 -16.93 -11.60 -14.39
N THR A 320 -16.80 -12.57 -15.30
CA THR A 320 -16.15 -13.85 -15.03
C THR A 320 -14.67 -13.67 -14.75
N ASP A 321 -13.97 -12.93 -15.63
CA ASP A 321 -12.54 -12.66 -15.47
C ASP A 321 -12.26 -11.81 -14.23
N LEU A 322 -13.10 -10.82 -13.96
CA LEU A 322 -13.02 -10.00 -12.76
C LEU A 322 -13.15 -10.84 -11.48
N THR A 323 -14.07 -11.81 -11.46
CA THR A 323 -14.25 -12.69 -10.30
C THR A 323 -13.00 -13.54 -10.05
N ALA A 324 -12.45 -14.15 -11.09
CA ALA A 324 -11.24 -14.95 -11.00
C ALA A 324 -10.04 -14.10 -10.55
N TRP A 325 -9.90 -12.90 -11.13
CA TRP A 325 -8.87 -11.93 -10.78
C TRP A 325 -9.00 -11.46 -9.31
N THR A 326 -10.21 -11.16 -8.85
CA THR A 326 -10.48 -10.75 -7.46
C THR A 326 -10.06 -11.84 -6.48
N LYS A 327 -10.45 -13.09 -6.71
CA LYS A 327 -10.02 -14.23 -5.87
C LYS A 327 -8.50 -14.36 -5.82
N ARG A 328 -7.85 -14.23 -6.97
CA ARG A 328 -6.39 -14.31 -7.06
C ARG A 328 -5.71 -13.13 -6.36
N SER A 329 -6.27 -11.93 -6.45
CA SER A 329 -5.78 -10.72 -5.77
C SER A 329 -5.95 -10.83 -4.25
N ASN A 330 -7.08 -11.37 -3.78
CA ASN A 330 -7.32 -11.60 -2.36
C ASN A 330 -6.28 -12.58 -1.75
N ALA A 331 -5.86 -13.61 -2.49
CA ALA A 331 -4.83 -14.55 -2.03
C ALA A 331 -3.47 -13.88 -1.75
N ILE A 332 -3.18 -12.73 -2.39
CA ILE A 332 -2.01 -11.90 -2.05
C ILE A 332 -2.20 -11.32 -0.65
N LEU A 333 -3.39 -10.78 -0.35
CA LEU A 333 -3.69 -10.21 0.96
C LEU A 333 -3.74 -11.27 2.04
N ASP A 334 -4.34 -12.44 1.78
CA ASP A 334 -4.34 -13.59 2.71
C ASP A 334 -2.92 -13.99 3.13
N THR A 335 -1.96 -13.80 2.23
CA THR A 335 -0.56 -14.13 2.47
C THR A 335 0.21 -13.02 3.18
N TRP A 336 -0.02 -11.75 2.81
CA TRP A 336 0.87 -10.63 3.16
C TRP A 336 0.25 -9.56 4.07
N ASP A 337 -1.08 -9.56 4.26
CA ASP A 337 -1.75 -8.69 5.23
C ASP A 337 -2.14 -9.45 6.51
N PRO A 338 -1.28 -9.49 7.54
CA PRO A 338 -1.57 -10.23 8.77
C PRO A 338 -2.61 -9.53 9.66
N TYR A 339 -3.22 -8.46 9.19
CA TYR A 339 -4.20 -7.66 9.93
C TYR A 339 -5.63 -7.87 9.45
N ASN A 340 -5.85 -8.70 8.43
CA ASN A 340 -7.16 -9.01 7.86
C ASN A 340 -7.97 -7.74 7.54
N THR A 341 -7.34 -6.79 6.84
CA THR A 341 -8.02 -5.58 6.41
C THR A 341 -9.13 -5.92 5.42
N MET A 342 -10.29 -5.30 5.58
CA MET A 342 -11.43 -5.48 4.69
C MET A 342 -11.08 -5.20 3.22
N ILE A 343 -11.81 -5.87 2.31
CA ILE A 343 -11.61 -5.78 0.86
C ILE A 343 -12.95 -5.43 0.20
N THR A 344 -12.90 -4.51 -0.74
CA THR A 344 -14.07 -4.16 -1.57
C THR A 344 -13.68 -3.77 -3.01
N SER A 345 -14.67 -3.47 -3.82
CA SER A 345 -14.63 -2.80 -5.12
C SER A 345 -15.92 -2.03 -5.29
N SER A 346 -15.94 -1.01 -6.15
CA SER A 346 -17.15 -0.25 -6.42
C SER A 346 -17.63 -0.36 -7.87
N TRP A 347 -18.90 -0.09 -8.05
CA TRP A 347 -19.61 -0.02 -9.33
C TRP A 347 -20.45 1.24 -9.42
N SER A 348 -20.54 1.84 -10.61
CA SER A 348 -21.28 3.09 -10.82
C SER A 348 -22.80 2.95 -10.68
N SER A 349 -23.37 1.77 -10.90
CA SER A 349 -24.81 1.50 -10.80
C SER A 349 -25.11 0.02 -11.03
N GLY A 350 -26.36 -0.41 -10.81
CA GLY A 350 -26.84 -1.71 -11.25
C GLY A 350 -26.39 -2.88 -10.39
N ALA A 351 -26.78 -2.91 -9.11
CA ALA A 351 -26.42 -3.94 -8.12
C ALA A 351 -26.67 -5.39 -8.59
N SER A 352 -27.65 -5.63 -9.48
CA SER A 352 -28.01 -6.97 -9.95
C SER A 352 -27.01 -7.59 -10.94
N LEU A 353 -26.11 -6.80 -11.50
CA LEU A 353 -25.11 -7.26 -12.49
C LEU A 353 -23.72 -7.49 -11.87
N GLN A 354 -23.59 -7.31 -10.57
CA GLN A 354 -22.30 -7.26 -9.89
C GLN A 354 -22.01 -8.55 -9.16
N ASN A 355 -20.74 -8.93 -9.12
CA ASN A 355 -20.29 -10.06 -8.34
C ASN A 355 -19.57 -9.59 -7.09
N TRP A 356 -20.16 -9.91 -5.94
CA TRP A 356 -19.64 -9.57 -4.60
C TRP A 356 -18.87 -10.72 -3.95
N GLU A 357 -18.53 -11.74 -4.72
CA GLU A 357 -17.77 -12.87 -4.22
C GLU A 357 -16.34 -12.45 -3.88
N GLY A 358 -15.88 -12.81 -2.69
CA GLY A 358 -14.55 -12.44 -2.20
C GLY A 358 -14.41 -11.00 -1.69
N LEU A 359 -15.50 -10.22 -1.65
CA LEU A 359 -15.52 -8.87 -1.08
C LEU A 359 -16.23 -8.88 0.27
N ASP A 360 -15.76 -8.10 1.24
CA ASP A 360 -16.31 -8.07 2.60
C ASP A 360 -17.63 -7.28 2.69
N TYR A 361 -17.81 -6.28 1.83
CA TYR A 361 -19.02 -5.48 1.75
C TYR A 361 -19.26 -5.01 0.32
N ALA A 362 -20.49 -4.58 0.03
CA ALA A 362 -20.87 -4.11 -1.29
C ALA A 362 -20.89 -2.59 -1.35
N VAL A 363 -20.40 -2.04 -2.47
CA VAL A 363 -20.32 -0.59 -2.72
C VAL A 363 -21.00 -0.24 -4.04
N THR A 364 -21.91 0.73 -4.02
CA THR A 364 -22.50 1.33 -5.23
C THR A 364 -22.36 2.84 -5.21
N HIS A 365 -22.46 3.45 -6.40
CA HIS A 365 -22.49 4.90 -6.58
C HIS A 365 -23.86 5.33 -7.06
N VAL A 366 -24.33 6.48 -6.56
CA VAL A 366 -25.67 7.01 -6.88
C VAL A 366 -25.55 8.48 -7.25
N TYR A 367 -25.68 8.76 -8.53
CA TYR A 367 -25.72 10.12 -9.06
C TYR A 367 -27.07 10.33 -9.74
N ASP A 368 -27.97 11.07 -9.08
CA ASP A 368 -29.27 11.47 -9.62
C ASP A 368 -29.60 12.89 -9.13
N ALA A 369 -29.55 13.83 -10.06
CA ALA A 369 -29.87 15.23 -9.76
C ALA A 369 -31.39 15.49 -9.62
N SER A 370 -32.25 14.56 -10.09
CA SER A 370 -33.68 14.74 -10.11
C SER A 370 -34.37 14.26 -8.82
N ASP A 371 -33.97 13.08 -8.33
CA ASP A 371 -34.52 12.49 -7.10
C ASP A 371 -33.44 11.60 -6.41
N PRO A 372 -32.44 12.20 -5.75
CA PRO A 372 -31.35 11.44 -5.15
C PRO A 372 -31.82 10.51 -4.03
N ILE A 373 -32.86 10.86 -3.28
CA ILE A 373 -33.36 10.04 -2.18
C ILE A 373 -34.02 8.77 -2.71
N LYS A 374 -34.84 8.88 -3.75
CA LYS A 374 -35.48 7.73 -4.39
C LYS A 374 -34.44 6.79 -5.01
N SER A 375 -33.50 7.34 -5.76
CA SER A 375 -32.42 6.56 -6.39
C SER A 375 -31.54 5.87 -5.37
N LEU A 376 -31.19 6.55 -4.27
CA LEU A 376 -30.46 5.97 -3.16
C LEU A 376 -31.21 4.80 -2.53
N THR A 377 -32.53 4.96 -2.28
CA THR A 377 -33.36 3.91 -1.69
C THR A 377 -33.43 2.69 -2.60
N VAL A 378 -33.69 2.89 -3.89
CA VAL A 378 -33.77 1.80 -4.90
C VAL A 378 -32.42 1.04 -4.97
N GLN A 379 -31.31 1.75 -5.02
CA GLN A 379 -29.99 1.11 -5.09
C GLN A 379 -29.64 0.37 -3.78
N ALA A 380 -29.95 0.95 -2.62
CA ALA A 380 -29.72 0.31 -1.33
C ALA A 380 -30.55 -0.98 -1.18
N ASP A 381 -31.81 -0.97 -1.61
CA ASP A 381 -32.68 -2.15 -1.56
C ASP A 381 -32.20 -3.24 -2.54
N ALA A 382 -31.76 -2.86 -3.74
CA ALA A 382 -31.17 -3.78 -4.70
C ALA A 382 -29.88 -4.43 -4.14
N LEU A 383 -29.00 -3.65 -3.50
CA LEU A 383 -27.81 -4.18 -2.84
C LEU A 383 -28.16 -5.12 -1.68
N ARG A 384 -29.13 -4.76 -0.83
CA ARG A 384 -29.57 -5.64 0.27
C ARG A 384 -30.11 -6.97 -0.24
N ALA A 385 -30.83 -6.96 -1.36
CA ALA A 385 -31.30 -8.18 -2.00
C ALA A 385 -30.14 -9.02 -2.57
N ALA A 386 -29.16 -8.39 -3.20
CA ALA A 386 -28.01 -9.07 -3.79
C ALA A 386 -27.04 -9.65 -2.73
N VAL A 387 -26.83 -8.93 -1.61
CA VAL A 387 -25.89 -9.32 -0.55
C VAL A 387 -26.55 -9.31 0.84
N PRO A 388 -27.51 -10.22 1.10
CA PRO A 388 -28.34 -10.16 2.31
C PRO A 388 -27.57 -10.31 3.63
N ASN A 389 -26.32 -10.79 3.58
CA ASN A 389 -25.50 -11.08 4.75
C ASN A 389 -24.23 -10.22 4.84
N LYS A 390 -24.08 -9.19 3.99
CA LYS A 390 -22.93 -8.28 4.00
C LYS A 390 -23.37 -6.85 4.30
N PRO A 391 -22.49 -6.00 4.84
CA PRO A 391 -22.72 -4.57 4.88
C PRO A 391 -22.85 -4.01 3.45
N ILE A 392 -23.56 -2.91 3.33
CA ILE A 392 -23.63 -2.13 2.09
C ILE A 392 -23.17 -0.70 2.38
N LEU A 393 -22.52 -0.09 1.41
CA LEU A 393 -22.07 1.30 1.46
C LEU A 393 -22.42 2.01 0.16
N VAL A 394 -22.90 3.23 0.23
CA VAL A 394 -22.92 4.14 -0.91
C VAL A 394 -21.59 4.86 -0.92
N GLY A 395 -20.71 4.45 -1.84
CA GLY A 395 -19.34 4.95 -1.94
C GLY A 395 -19.25 6.35 -2.53
N GLU A 396 -20.18 6.67 -3.44
CA GLU A 396 -20.30 7.99 -4.04
C GLU A 396 -21.76 8.37 -4.22
N MET A 397 -22.07 9.62 -3.91
CA MET A 397 -23.36 10.24 -4.21
C MET A 397 -23.17 11.75 -4.37
N GLY A 398 -23.99 12.37 -5.24
CA GLY A 398 -23.93 13.82 -5.42
C GLY A 398 -24.82 14.32 -6.54
N SER A 399 -24.90 15.65 -6.64
CA SER A 399 -25.64 16.34 -7.71
C SER A 399 -24.87 16.49 -9.02
N GLY A 400 -23.63 15.97 -9.08
CA GLY A 400 -22.76 16.09 -10.26
C GLY A 400 -22.00 17.43 -10.37
N THR A 401 -22.07 18.31 -9.37
CA THR A 401 -21.25 19.52 -9.28
C THR A 401 -19.95 19.22 -8.56
N LEU A 402 -18.83 19.32 -9.27
CA LEU A 402 -17.49 19.23 -8.66
C LEU A 402 -17.09 20.61 -8.14
N THR A 403 -16.74 20.72 -6.86
CA THR A 403 -16.06 21.89 -6.31
C THR A 403 -14.62 21.52 -5.96
N GLU A 404 -13.66 22.44 -6.19
CA GLU A 404 -12.25 22.22 -5.86
C GLU A 404 -12.01 22.06 -4.35
N ASP A 405 -12.88 22.62 -3.52
CA ASP A 405 -12.90 22.46 -2.07
C ASP A 405 -14.31 22.07 -1.61
N PRO A 406 -14.56 20.78 -1.37
CA PRO A 406 -15.86 20.29 -0.97
C PRO A 406 -16.39 20.90 0.33
N PHE A 407 -15.54 21.56 1.12
CA PHE A 407 -15.92 22.22 2.37
C PHE A 407 -15.99 23.75 2.26
N SER A 408 -15.77 24.33 1.08
CA SER A 408 -15.72 25.78 0.86
C SER A 408 -16.88 26.33 0.05
N ASP A 409 -17.90 25.53 -0.28
CA ASP A 409 -19.04 26.05 -1.03
C ASP A 409 -19.81 27.07 -0.20
N PRO A 410 -19.69 28.40 -0.52
CA PRO A 410 -20.38 29.46 0.24
C PRO A 410 -21.90 29.48 -0.02
N LYS A 411 -22.42 28.65 -0.93
CA LYS A 411 -23.84 28.60 -1.30
C LYS A 411 -24.62 27.47 -0.63
N GLY A 412 -23.96 26.68 0.25
CA GLY A 412 -24.63 25.69 1.06
C GLY A 412 -25.17 24.48 0.29
N ALA A 413 -24.68 24.21 -0.94
CA ALA A 413 -24.91 22.94 -1.55
C ALA A 413 -24.24 21.84 -0.72
N PRO A 414 -24.90 20.72 -0.41
CA PRO A 414 -24.24 19.65 0.30
C PRO A 414 -23.05 19.19 -0.51
N PRO A 415 -21.91 18.85 0.14
CA PRO A 415 -20.76 18.32 -0.55
C PRO A 415 -21.17 17.03 -1.28
N SER A 416 -20.78 16.95 -2.54
CA SER A 416 -21.01 15.80 -3.42
C SER A 416 -20.22 14.56 -2.99
#